data_e84bf3309f23a9cb5e5b0af2329addcc
#
_entry.id   e84bf3309f23a9cb5e5b0af2329addcc
#
_cell.length_a   1.000
_cell.length_b   1.000
_cell.length_c   1.000
_cell.angle_alpha   90.00
_cell.angle_beta   90.00
_cell.angle_gamma   90.00
#
_symmetry.space_group_name_H-M   'P 1'
#
loop_
_entity.id
_entity.type
_entity.pdbx_description
1 polymer ?
#
loop_
_entity_poly.entity_id
_entity_poly.type
_entity_poly.pdbx_seq_one_letter_code
_entity_poly.pdbx_strand_id
1 'polypeptide(L)'
;KDDLILISKKAFNFYIKDPLNEDEKYQRIRIRKLLVELQKNGLDEKKFFNTIKNLKYSDSVIKYYINKNLKENTFYSASKNEYLVNKEFFQQPYEVIFRSFSDIIKNMGKKYYPVRGKKLDNLINDIQNNKRLKVTLGGCIVEKYNDTVIIHKEIWNLMGFAKIDTC
;
A
#
# COMPACT_ATOMS: atom_id res chain seq x y z
N LYS A 1 -25.06 22.00 -6.25
CA LYS A 1 -24.62 22.91 -7.35
C LYS A 1 -25.78 23.75 -7.83
N ASP A 2 -26.93 23.16 -8.07
CA ASP A 2 -28.11 23.83 -8.57
C ASP A 2 -28.65 24.86 -7.57
N ASP A 3 -28.60 24.52 -6.28
CA ASP A 3 -28.96 25.46 -5.20
C ASP A 3 -28.06 26.71 -5.16
N LEU A 4 -26.73 26.52 -5.37
CA LEU A 4 -25.78 27.63 -5.42
C LEU A 4 -26.03 28.53 -6.65
N ILE A 5 -26.35 27.94 -7.78
CA ILE A 5 -26.73 28.68 -9.00
C ILE A 5 -28.01 29.47 -8.76
N LEU A 6 -29.01 28.86 -8.10
CA LEU A 6 -30.27 29.53 -7.75
C LEU A 6 -30.03 30.70 -6.81
N ILE A 7 -29.22 30.51 -5.77
CA ILE A 7 -28.86 31.58 -4.83
C ILE A 7 -28.12 32.73 -5.54
N SER A 8 -27.13 32.38 -6.39
CA SER A 8 -26.37 33.39 -7.16
C SER A 8 -27.27 34.21 -8.08
N LYS A 9 -28.20 33.55 -8.80
CA LYS A 9 -29.17 34.23 -9.65
C LYS A 9 -30.13 35.11 -8.84
N LYS A 10 -30.58 34.66 -7.66
CA LYS A 10 -31.48 35.45 -6.80
C LYS A 10 -30.78 36.63 -6.13
N ALA A 11 -29.52 36.44 -5.70
CA ALA A 11 -28.77 37.47 -4.96
C ALA A 11 -28.11 38.50 -5.89
N PHE A 12 -27.60 38.06 -7.04
CA PHE A 12 -26.78 38.91 -7.92
C PHE A 12 -27.37 39.10 -9.32
N ASN A 13 -28.51 38.49 -9.63
CA ASN A 13 -29.19 38.51 -10.91
C ASN A 13 -28.35 37.98 -12.09
N PHE A 14 -27.19 37.36 -11.84
CA PHE A 14 -26.34 36.72 -12.84
C PHE A 14 -25.63 35.50 -12.31
N TYR A 15 -25.16 34.65 -13.23
CA TYR A 15 -24.34 33.50 -12.97
C TYR A 15 -23.38 33.31 -14.14
N ILE A 16 -22.10 33.27 -13.85
CA ILE A 16 -21.06 33.03 -14.85
C ILE A 16 -20.70 31.51 -14.83
N LYS A 17 -20.83 30.89 -15.99
CA LYS A 17 -20.40 29.53 -16.20
C LYS A 17 -18.92 29.55 -16.59
N ASP A 18 -18.06 29.04 -15.70
CA ASP A 18 -16.63 28.88 -15.99
C ASP A 18 -16.41 27.83 -17.08
N PRO A 19 -15.83 28.17 -18.25
CA PRO A 19 -15.56 27.25 -19.36
C PRO A 19 -14.68 26.08 -18.94
N LEU A 20 -13.78 26.26 -17.96
CA LEU A 20 -12.93 25.21 -17.44
C LEU A 20 -13.71 24.06 -16.78
N ASN A 21 -14.96 24.28 -16.40
CA ASN A 21 -15.84 23.24 -15.87
C ASN A 21 -16.30 22.22 -16.93
N GLU A 22 -16.05 22.46 -18.19
CA GLU A 22 -16.39 21.57 -19.31
C GLU A 22 -15.14 21.02 -20.01
N ASP A 23 -13.94 21.47 -19.65
CA ASP A 23 -12.70 21.05 -20.28
C ASP A 23 -12.32 19.62 -19.84
N GLU A 24 -12.40 18.69 -20.79
CA GLU A 24 -12.09 17.25 -20.59
C GLU A 24 -10.61 16.96 -20.37
N LYS A 25 -9.72 17.93 -20.47
CA LYS A 25 -8.33 17.78 -20.05
C LYS A 25 -8.25 17.43 -18.56
N TYR A 26 -9.21 17.89 -17.76
CA TYR A 26 -9.26 17.62 -16.33
C TYR A 26 -9.96 16.27 -16.04
N GLN A 27 -9.26 15.37 -15.37
CA GLN A 27 -9.78 14.05 -15.00
C GLN A 27 -11.12 14.11 -14.25
N ARG A 28 -11.30 15.07 -13.34
CA ARG A 28 -12.55 15.27 -12.58
C ARG A 28 -13.77 15.50 -13.47
N ILE A 29 -13.57 16.15 -14.63
CA ILE A 29 -14.67 16.46 -15.56
C ILE A 29 -15.04 15.20 -16.34
N ARG A 30 -14.03 14.46 -16.82
CA ARG A 30 -14.24 13.15 -17.44
C ARG A 30 -14.98 12.19 -16.53
N ILE A 31 -14.58 12.11 -15.24
CA ILE A 31 -15.25 11.24 -14.25
C ILE A 31 -16.71 11.67 -14.04
N ARG A 32 -17.02 12.99 -13.95
CA ARG A 32 -18.40 13.45 -13.81
C ARG A 32 -19.27 13.07 -15.00
N LYS A 33 -18.77 13.24 -16.23
CA LYS A 33 -19.48 12.85 -17.45
C LYS A 33 -19.71 11.33 -17.48
N LEU A 34 -18.69 10.54 -17.16
CA LEU A 34 -18.79 9.10 -17.08
C LEU A 34 -19.82 8.65 -16.04
N LEU A 35 -19.86 9.27 -14.86
CA LEU A 35 -20.86 8.95 -13.82
C LEU A 35 -22.29 9.19 -14.31
N VAL A 36 -22.54 10.30 -15.00
CA VAL A 36 -23.87 10.59 -15.58
C VAL A 36 -24.24 9.52 -16.61
N GLU A 37 -23.30 9.11 -17.44
CA GLU A 37 -23.52 8.05 -18.43
C GLU A 37 -23.80 6.70 -17.77
N LEU A 38 -23.01 6.33 -16.77
CA LEU A 38 -23.22 5.11 -16.00
C LEU A 38 -24.58 5.08 -15.29
N GLN A 39 -25.04 6.22 -14.74
CA GLN A 39 -26.36 6.35 -14.14
C GLN A 39 -27.48 6.12 -15.16
N LYS A 40 -27.35 6.69 -16.38
CA LYS A 40 -28.31 6.44 -17.47
C LYS A 40 -28.36 4.96 -17.88
N ASN A 41 -27.24 4.24 -17.74
CA ASN A 41 -27.11 2.82 -18.04
C ASN A 41 -27.41 1.90 -16.83
N GLY A 42 -28.04 2.45 -15.77
CA GLY A 42 -28.51 1.66 -14.63
C GLY A 42 -27.59 1.56 -13.43
N LEU A 43 -26.53 2.37 -13.37
CA LEU A 43 -25.74 2.49 -12.14
C LEU A 43 -26.61 3.12 -11.04
N ASP A 44 -26.93 2.30 -10.04
CA ASP A 44 -27.61 2.76 -8.82
C ASP A 44 -26.54 3.23 -7.80
N GLU A 45 -26.53 4.53 -7.53
CA GLU A 45 -25.59 5.12 -6.55
C GLU A 45 -25.69 4.43 -5.18
N LYS A 46 -26.90 4.10 -4.73
CA LYS A 46 -27.12 3.43 -3.44
C LYS A 46 -26.46 2.06 -3.40
N LYS A 47 -26.57 1.28 -4.48
CA LYS A 47 -25.91 -0.02 -4.60
C LYS A 47 -24.39 0.14 -4.64
N PHE A 48 -23.90 1.15 -5.35
CA PHE A 48 -22.48 1.46 -5.43
C PHE A 48 -21.91 1.83 -4.04
N PHE A 49 -22.58 2.73 -3.30
CA PHE A 49 -22.20 3.07 -1.93
C PHE A 49 -22.24 1.87 -0.98
N ASN A 50 -23.25 1.00 -1.10
CA ASN A 50 -23.32 -0.23 -0.31
C ASN A 50 -22.12 -1.15 -0.60
N THR A 51 -21.72 -1.27 -1.85
CA THR A 51 -20.54 -2.06 -2.23
C THR A 51 -19.27 -1.50 -1.59
N ILE A 52 -19.06 -0.17 -1.66
CA ILE A 52 -17.92 0.49 -1.00
C ILE A 52 -17.95 0.27 0.51
N LYS A 53 -19.12 0.35 1.13
CA LYS A 53 -19.30 0.11 2.56
C LYS A 53 -18.94 -1.32 2.95
N ASN A 54 -19.38 -2.31 2.16
CA ASN A 54 -19.05 -3.72 2.38
C ASN A 54 -17.55 -3.98 2.22
N LEU A 55 -16.90 -3.37 1.21
CA LEU A 55 -15.44 -3.45 1.05
C LEU A 55 -14.69 -2.86 2.24
N LYS A 56 -15.16 -1.74 2.82
CA LYS A 56 -14.58 -1.17 4.05
C LYS A 56 -14.71 -2.10 5.24
N TYR A 57 -15.83 -2.81 5.38
CA TYR A 57 -15.99 -3.79 6.45
C TYR A 57 -15.03 -4.97 6.26
N SER A 58 -14.90 -5.48 5.04
CA SER A 58 -13.94 -6.54 4.72
C SER A 58 -12.49 -6.10 5.01
N ASP A 59 -12.12 -4.86 4.66
CA ASP A 59 -10.80 -4.29 4.95
C ASP A 59 -10.54 -4.19 6.46
N SER A 60 -11.56 -3.88 7.27
CA SER A 60 -11.41 -3.83 8.73
C SER A 60 -11.11 -5.20 9.34
N VAL A 61 -11.71 -6.26 8.82
CA VAL A 61 -11.42 -7.65 9.22
C VAL A 61 -9.99 -8.03 8.84
N ILE A 62 -9.58 -7.72 7.61
CA ILE A 62 -8.20 -7.98 7.16
C ILE A 62 -7.20 -7.24 8.05
N LYS A 63 -7.44 -5.97 8.38
CA LYS A 63 -6.57 -5.19 9.28
C LYS A 63 -6.46 -5.80 10.67
N TYR A 64 -7.55 -6.34 11.21
CA TYR A 64 -7.51 -7.05 12.48
C TYR A 64 -6.56 -8.24 12.41
N TYR A 65 -6.65 -9.08 11.39
CA TYR A 65 -5.77 -10.23 11.22
C TYR A 65 -4.32 -9.84 10.92
N ILE A 66 -4.07 -8.74 10.18
CA ILE A 66 -2.73 -8.18 9.98
C ILE A 66 -2.09 -7.83 11.33
N ASN A 67 -2.80 -7.06 12.16
CA ASN A 67 -2.31 -6.65 13.47
C ASN A 67 -2.08 -7.86 14.38
N LYS A 68 -2.97 -8.85 14.34
CA LYS A 68 -2.81 -10.10 15.06
C LYS A 68 -1.55 -10.86 14.62
N ASN A 69 -1.38 -11.03 13.31
CA ASN A 69 -0.21 -11.72 12.74
C ASN A 69 1.10 -11.02 13.12
N LEU A 70 1.15 -9.69 13.01
CA LEU A 70 2.32 -8.90 13.42
C LEU A 70 2.62 -9.07 14.92
N LYS A 71 1.60 -9.03 15.78
CA LYS A 71 1.77 -9.12 17.23
C LYS A 71 2.21 -10.51 17.69
N GLU A 72 1.63 -11.58 17.12
CA GLU A 72 1.84 -12.95 17.59
C GLU A 72 3.04 -13.63 16.91
N ASN A 73 3.35 -13.26 15.67
CA ASN A 73 4.28 -13.99 14.82
C ASN A 73 5.53 -13.18 14.45
N THR A 74 5.72 -11.99 15.04
CA THR A 74 6.94 -11.20 14.84
C THR A 74 7.49 -10.68 16.16
N PHE A 75 8.81 -10.53 16.21
CA PHE A 75 9.53 -9.91 17.32
C PHE A 75 10.50 -8.86 16.78
N TYR A 76 10.42 -7.64 17.32
CA TYR A 76 11.36 -6.57 16.98
C TYR A 76 12.45 -6.46 18.04
N SER A 77 13.69 -6.68 17.64
CA SER A 77 14.88 -6.47 18.45
C SER A 77 15.40 -5.03 18.30
N ALA A 78 15.18 -4.21 19.30
CA ALA A 78 15.66 -2.83 19.29
C ALA A 78 17.21 -2.73 19.30
N SER A 79 17.88 -3.67 19.99
CA SER A 79 19.34 -3.69 20.10
C SER A 79 20.05 -3.97 18.77
N LYS A 80 19.45 -4.85 17.94
CA LYS A 80 19.98 -5.22 16.62
C LYS A 80 19.30 -4.47 15.48
N ASN A 81 18.21 -3.76 15.76
CA ASN A 81 17.37 -3.10 14.77
C ASN A 81 16.91 -4.06 13.67
N GLU A 82 16.33 -5.18 14.08
CA GLU A 82 15.88 -6.26 13.19
C GLU A 82 14.50 -6.79 13.61
N TYR A 83 13.72 -7.29 12.64
CA TYR A 83 12.54 -8.11 12.88
C TYR A 83 12.90 -9.58 12.75
N LEU A 84 12.43 -10.37 13.69
CA LEU A 84 12.40 -11.83 13.63
C LEU A 84 10.97 -12.25 13.33
N VAL A 85 10.79 -13.06 12.33
CA VAL A 85 9.48 -13.54 11.85
C VAL A 85 9.50 -15.08 11.89
N ASN A 86 8.54 -15.68 12.60
CA ASN A 86 8.44 -17.12 12.73
C ASN A 86 7.69 -17.76 11.53
N LYS A 87 7.63 -19.08 11.46
CA LYS A 87 6.96 -19.79 10.35
C LYS A 87 5.45 -19.64 10.37
N GLU A 88 4.83 -19.48 11.54
CA GLU A 88 3.39 -19.33 11.73
C GLU A 88 2.89 -18.05 11.06
N PHE A 89 3.74 -17.05 10.88
CA PHE A 89 3.46 -15.85 10.12
C PHE A 89 3.06 -16.17 8.68
N PHE A 90 3.75 -17.13 8.06
CA PHE A 90 3.54 -17.55 6.67
C PHE A 90 2.46 -18.64 6.50
N GLN A 91 1.80 -19.05 7.59
CA GLN A 91 0.66 -19.98 7.58
C GLN A 91 -0.70 -19.26 7.57
N GLN A 92 -0.70 -17.93 7.61
CA GLN A 92 -1.90 -17.11 7.55
C GLN A 92 -2.48 -17.04 6.13
N PRO A 93 -3.73 -16.56 5.95
CA PRO A 93 -4.28 -16.26 4.63
C PRO A 93 -3.34 -15.32 3.85
N TYR A 94 -3.19 -15.58 2.54
CA TYR A 94 -2.21 -14.89 1.70
C TYR A 94 -2.25 -13.37 1.80
N GLU A 95 -3.44 -12.76 1.76
CA GLU A 95 -3.60 -11.30 1.86
C GLU A 95 -3.09 -10.75 3.21
N VAL A 96 -3.24 -11.53 4.29
CA VAL A 96 -2.72 -11.17 5.62
C VAL A 96 -1.19 -11.20 5.60
N ILE A 97 -0.59 -12.28 5.05
CA ILE A 97 0.86 -12.39 4.89
C ILE A 97 1.39 -11.24 4.07
N PHE A 98 0.81 -11.01 2.90
CA PHE A 98 1.24 -9.98 1.95
C PHE A 98 1.26 -8.59 2.56
N ARG A 99 0.17 -8.17 3.21
CA ARG A 99 0.08 -6.85 3.84
C ARG A 99 0.95 -6.73 5.07
N SER A 100 0.96 -7.73 5.96
CA SER A 100 1.82 -7.73 7.15
C SER A 100 3.29 -7.63 6.77
N PHE A 101 3.72 -8.39 5.77
CA PHE A 101 5.11 -8.42 5.32
C PHE A 101 5.50 -7.12 4.61
N SER A 102 4.59 -6.55 3.79
CA SER A 102 4.74 -5.23 3.19
C SER A 102 4.95 -4.13 4.23
N ASP A 103 4.19 -4.17 5.32
CA ASP A 103 4.29 -3.20 6.41
C ASP A 103 5.63 -3.31 7.15
N ILE A 104 6.11 -4.52 7.42
CA ILE A 104 7.43 -4.74 8.04
C ILE A 104 8.52 -4.14 7.16
N ILE A 105 8.55 -4.48 5.85
CA ILE A 105 9.58 -4.01 4.93
C ILE A 105 9.51 -2.48 4.78
N LYS A 106 8.31 -1.92 4.66
CA LYS A 106 8.11 -0.47 4.55
C LYS A 106 8.66 0.27 5.78
N ASN A 107 8.31 -0.22 6.98
CA ASN A 107 8.71 0.40 8.25
C ASN A 107 10.21 0.28 8.48
N MET A 108 10.78 -0.90 8.27
CA MET A 108 12.22 -1.15 8.42
C MET A 108 13.05 -0.38 7.39
N GLY A 109 12.63 -0.39 6.12
CA GLY A 109 13.30 0.31 5.04
C GLY A 109 13.11 1.83 5.06
N LYS A 110 12.23 2.36 5.93
CA LYS A 110 11.84 3.77 6.01
C LYS A 110 11.42 4.35 4.66
N LYS A 111 10.67 3.57 3.87
CA LYS A 111 10.19 3.99 2.56
C LYS A 111 8.81 4.62 2.68
N TYR A 112 8.58 5.72 1.93
CA TYR A 112 7.27 6.37 1.89
C TYR A 112 6.21 5.48 1.21
N TYR A 113 6.59 4.83 0.11
CA TYR A 113 5.71 3.93 -0.62
C TYR A 113 6.03 2.46 -0.31
N PRO A 114 5.01 1.58 -0.32
CA PRO A 114 5.21 0.14 -0.19
C PRO A 114 6.00 -0.41 -1.40
N VAL A 115 6.56 -1.59 -1.23
CA VAL A 115 7.26 -2.30 -2.30
C VAL A 115 6.26 -2.71 -3.40
N ARG A 116 6.74 -2.82 -4.65
CA ARG A 116 5.91 -3.29 -5.77
C ARG A 116 5.40 -4.70 -5.51
N GLY A 117 4.08 -4.93 -5.65
CA GLY A 117 3.42 -6.19 -5.34
C GLY A 117 4.12 -7.42 -5.90
N LYS A 118 4.40 -7.45 -7.22
CA LYS A 118 5.06 -8.59 -7.87
C LYS A 118 6.41 -8.98 -7.24
N LYS A 119 7.20 -8.01 -6.76
CA LYS A 119 8.48 -8.31 -6.09
C LYS A 119 8.27 -8.92 -4.72
N LEU A 120 7.24 -8.45 -4.01
CA LEU A 120 6.87 -8.98 -2.70
C LEU A 120 6.29 -10.39 -2.83
N ASP A 121 5.43 -10.63 -3.84
CA ASP A 121 4.87 -11.95 -4.14
C ASP A 121 5.98 -12.98 -4.38
N ASN A 122 6.94 -12.64 -5.23
CA ASN A 122 8.08 -13.52 -5.51
C ASN A 122 8.87 -13.83 -4.23
N LEU A 123 9.15 -12.81 -3.42
CA LEU A 123 9.88 -13.01 -2.17
C LEU A 123 9.13 -13.91 -1.17
N ILE A 124 7.81 -13.73 -1.03
CA ILE A 124 6.98 -14.60 -0.17
C ILE A 124 7.04 -16.05 -0.66
N ASN A 125 6.90 -16.27 -1.97
CA ASN A 125 7.00 -17.59 -2.57
C ASN A 125 8.39 -18.21 -2.35
N ASP A 126 9.45 -17.43 -2.52
CA ASP A 126 10.83 -17.89 -2.28
C ASP A 126 11.05 -18.26 -0.81
N ILE A 127 10.51 -17.48 0.12
CA ILE A 127 10.56 -17.78 1.56
C ILE A 127 9.84 -19.11 1.87
N GLN A 128 8.69 -19.37 1.26
CA GLN A 128 7.92 -20.58 1.52
C GLN A 128 8.62 -21.85 0.95
N ASN A 129 9.32 -21.71 -0.18
CA ASN A 129 9.90 -22.84 -0.90
C ASN A 129 11.37 -23.14 -0.53
N ASN A 130 12.13 -22.18 0.00
CA ASN A 130 13.55 -22.35 0.29
C ASN A 130 13.85 -22.42 1.79
N LYS A 131 14.76 -23.28 2.20
CA LYS A 131 15.22 -23.37 3.60
C LYS A 131 16.19 -22.25 3.96
N ARG A 132 16.95 -21.74 2.98
CA ARG A 132 17.89 -20.62 3.15
C ARG A 132 17.71 -19.63 2.02
N LEU A 133 17.66 -18.37 2.35
CA LEU A 133 17.46 -17.29 1.40
C LEU A 133 18.13 -16.02 1.93
N LYS A 134 18.71 -15.22 1.04
CA LYS A 134 19.17 -13.87 1.32
C LYS A 134 18.84 -12.97 0.13
N VAL A 135 17.94 -12.00 0.33
CA VAL A 135 17.44 -11.10 -0.72
C VAL A 135 17.35 -9.69 -0.20
N THR A 136 17.66 -8.72 -1.05
CA THR A 136 17.45 -7.30 -0.76
C THR A 136 16.15 -6.80 -1.38
N LEU A 137 15.27 -6.22 -0.57
CA LEU A 137 14.00 -5.66 -1.03
C LEU A 137 13.58 -4.44 -0.20
N GLY A 138 13.22 -3.34 -0.86
CA GLY A 138 12.67 -2.16 -0.19
C GLY A 138 13.63 -1.44 0.75
N GLY A 139 14.96 -1.62 0.59
CA GLY A 139 15.99 -1.08 1.49
C GLY A 139 16.18 -1.93 2.75
N CYS A 140 15.72 -3.17 2.70
CA CYS A 140 15.92 -4.18 3.72
C CYS A 140 16.65 -5.39 3.15
N ILE A 141 17.42 -6.07 3.97
CA ILE A 141 17.93 -7.41 3.71
C ILE A 141 17.01 -8.38 4.43
N VAL A 142 16.49 -9.35 3.70
CA VAL A 142 15.63 -10.42 4.19
C VAL A 142 16.44 -11.71 4.11
N GLU A 143 16.66 -12.33 5.25
CA GLU A 143 17.39 -13.59 5.39
C GLU A 143 16.49 -14.64 6.00
N LYS A 144 16.50 -15.84 5.43
CA LYS A 144 15.81 -17.00 6.00
C LYS A 144 16.80 -18.06 6.42
N TYR A 145 16.63 -18.53 7.64
CA TYR A 145 17.35 -19.67 8.20
C TYR A 145 16.33 -20.66 8.79
N ASN A 146 16.14 -21.78 8.10
CA ASN A 146 15.12 -22.78 8.44
C ASN A 146 13.71 -22.17 8.56
N ASP A 147 13.16 -22.11 9.76
CA ASP A 147 11.79 -21.64 10.05
C ASP A 147 11.72 -20.17 10.48
N THR A 148 12.85 -19.47 10.53
CA THR A 148 12.91 -18.06 10.96
C THR A 148 13.34 -17.18 9.82
N VAL A 149 12.64 -16.06 9.64
CA VAL A 149 13.02 -14.99 8.70
C VAL A 149 13.49 -13.78 9.51
N ILE A 150 14.66 -13.26 9.16
CA ILE A 150 15.28 -12.08 9.76
C ILE A 150 15.20 -10.93 8.74
N ILE A 151 14.73 -9.77 9.18
CA ILE A 151 14.61 -8.59 8.33
C ILE A 151 15.32 -7.44 9.03
N HIS A 152 16.36 -6.94 8.40
CA HIS A 152 17.08 -5.78 8.91
C HIS A 152 17.29 -4.74 7.80
N LYS A 153 17.58 -3.51 8.21
CA LYS A 153 17.83 -2.43 7.27
C LYS A 153 19.10 -2.69 6.47
N GLU A 154 19.05 -2.44 5.16
CA GLU A 154 20.24 -2.42 4.32
C GLU A 154 21.12 -1.24 4.74
N ILE A 155 22.33 -1.55 5.24
CA ILE A 155 23.33 -0.54 5.58
C ILE A 155 24.25 -0.40 4.35
N TRP A 156 24.11 0.71 3.64
CA TRP A 156 25.08 1.07 2.62
C TRP A 156 26.37 1.50 3.33
N ASN A 157 27.36 0.61 3.39
CA ASN A 157 28.70 1.02 3.79
C ASN A 157 29.24 1.98 2.71
N LEU A 158 29.23 3.27 3.00
CA LEU A 158 29.94 4.30 2.25
C LEU A 158 31.47 4.17 2.39
N MET A 159 31.99 3.04 2.84
CA MET A 159 33.42 2.72 2.87
C MET A 159 33.79 1.92 1.64
N GLY A 160 33.98 2.61 0.54
CA GLY A 160 34.40 1.93 -0.69
C GLY A 160 34.88 2.89 -1.77
N PHE A 161 35.73 3.85 -1.47
CA PHE A 161 36.70 4.46 -2.42
C PHE A 161 37.77 5.20 -1.66
N ALA A 162 38.58 4.50 -0.86
CA ALA A 162 39.94 4.90 -0.66
C ALA A 162 40.77 4.20 -1.74
N LYS A 163 41.02 4.84 -2.87
CA LYS A 163 42.12 4.50 -3.75
C LYS A 163 43.40 4.64 -2.94
N ILE A 164 44.02 3.51 -2.68
CA ILE A 164 45.45 3.52 -2.28
C ILE A 164 46.19 3.77 -3.56
N ASP A 165 46.58 5.03 -3.79
CA ASP A 165 47.66 5.36 -4.71
C ASP A 165 48.96 4.90 -4.04
N THR A 166 49.46 3.76 -4.46
CA THR A 166 50.84 3.33 -4.18
C THR A 166 51.76 3.93 -5.25
N CYS A 167 52.71 4.71 -4.80
CA CYS A 167 53.90 5.12 -5.54
C CYS A 167 54.67 3.94 -6.14
#